data_dee4042787baf837470ebd1f9d44f24e
#
_entry.id   dee4042787baf837470ebd1f9d44f24e
#
_cell.length_a   1.000
_cell.length_b   1.000
_cell.length_c   1.000
_cell.angle_alpha   90.00
_cell.angle_beta   90.00
_cell.angle_gamma   90.00
#
_symmetry.space_group_name_H-M   'P 1'
#
loop_
_entity.id
_entity.type
_entity.pdbx_description
1 polymer ?
#
loop_
_entity_poly.entity_id
_entity_poly.type
_entity_poly.pdbx_seq_one_letter_code
_entity_poly.pdbx_strand_id
1 'polypeptide(L)'
;KTKIELGDDADQLGVYKLSFVVKNLTGSALSYDVSTTVQTESTTTDGLYIAQKGYVLSADTSAIKVSGGALSGSTVTVPANGETTVTVTVRLSDADRAYLAKFPNGIYVEGFVELTNNDDPALSVPFLGFYGDWTKAPIFEDADIYNGEDVKMYATNVSGVYAMMYVMRLGMYPFVVPEGYDTPSTSADKICVDLGGGN
;
A
#
# COMPACT_ATOMS: atom_id res chain seq x y z
N LYS A 1 3.17 8.26 16.58
CA LYS A 1 2.93 7.65 15.26
C LYS A 1 2.68 8.75 14.26
N THR A 2 3.35 8.69 13.12
CA THR A 2 3.21 9.70 12.05
C THR A 2 2.12 9.34 11.04
N LYS A 3 1.60 8.12 11.06
CA LYS A 3 0.53 7.61 10.21
C LYS A 3 -0.29 6.53 10.94
N ILE A 4 -1.51 6.28 10.49
CA ILE A 4 -2.32 5.14 10.92
C ILE A 4 -2.07 3.98 9.96
N GLU A 5 -1.64 2.86 10.50
CA GLU A 5 -1.48 1.61 9.75
C GLU A 5 -2.72 0.74 9.96
N LEU A 6 -3.37 0.36 8.86
CA LEU A 6 -4.64 -0.36 8.85
C LEU A 6 -4.45 -1.88 8.68
N GLY A 7 -3.22 -2.29 8.31
CA GLY A 7 -2.93 -3.70 7.99
C GLY A 7 -3.49 -4.14 6.64
N ASP A 8 -3.58 -5.45 6.50
CA ASP A 8 -4.03 -6.12 5.28
C ASP A 8 -5.53 -6.35 5.29
N ASP A 9 -6.14 -6.21 4.12
CA ASP A 9 -7.51 -6.60 3.82
C ASP A 9 -7.48 -7.88 2.96
N ALA A 10 -7.06 -8.98 3.57
CA ALA A 10 -6.83 -10.26 2.89
C ALA A 10 -8.08 -10.81 2.19
N ASP A 11 -9.25 -10.54 2.73
CA ASP A 11 -10.54 -10.93 2.16
C ASP A 11 -11.09 -9.92 1.15
N GLN A 12 -10.37 -8.83 0.93
CA GLN A 12 -10.72 -7.76 -0.02
C GLN A 12 -12.12 -7.17 0.20
N LEU A 13 -12.49 -6.99 1.47
CA LEU A 13 -13.79 -6.44 1.86
C LEU A 13 -13.90 -4.95 1.55
N GLY A 14 -12.79 -4.24 1.48
CA GLY A 14 -12.75 -2.80 1.19
C GLY A 14 -13.31 -1.94 2.32
N VAL A 15 -13.18 -2.38 3.56
CA VAL A 15 -13.69 -1.66 4.74
C VAL A 15 -12.57 -1.42 5.73
N TYR A 16 -12.22 -0.15 5.92
CA TYR A 16 -11.14 0.26 6.82
C TYR A 16 -11.68 1.16 7.92
N LYS A 17 -11.14 1.03 9.13
CA LYS A 17 -11.47 1.88 10.27
C LYS A 17 -10.23 2.62 10.75
N LEU A 18 -10.31 3.93 10.72
CA LEU A 18 -9.27 4.83 11.20
C LEU A 18 -9.72 5.43 12.53
N SER A 19 -8.88 5.39 13.55
CA SER A 19 -9.19 6.00 14.84
C SER A 19 -8.00 6.79 15.36
N PHE A 20 -8.25 8.02 15.76
CA PHE A 20 -7.22 8.93 16.30
C PHE A 20 -7.84 9.87 17.34
N VAL A 21 -6.97 10.50 18.13
CA VAL A 21 -7.37 11.43 19.19
C VAL A 21 -6.99 12.83 18.79
N VAL A 22 -7.97 13.75 18.86
CA VAL A 22 -7.75 15.19 18.73
C VAL A 22 -7.75 15.80 20.12
N LYS A 23 -6.69 16.53 20.45
CA LYS A 23 -6.57 17.24 21.72
C LYS A 23 -6.72 18.75 21.51
N ASN A 24 -7.56 19.36 22.31
CA ASN A 24 -7.74 20.80 22.35
C ASN A 24 -7.05 21.35 23.61
N LEU A 25 -6.02 22.14 23.39
CA LEU A 25 -5.23 22.76 24.47
C LEU A 25 -5.70 24.18 24.82
N THR A 26 -6.79 24.63 24.19
CA THR A 26 -7.34 25.97 24.41
C THR A 26 -8.45 25.97 25.45
N GLY A 27 -8.76 27.14 26.02
CA GLY A 27 -9.84 27.32 26.99
C GLY A 27 -11.24 27.39 26.39
N SER A 28 -11.38 27.23 25.07
CA SER A 28 -12.68 27.24 24.36
C SER A 28 -12.83 25.95 23.53
N ALA A 29 -14.08 25.53 23.34
CA ALA A 29 -14.34 24.39 22.45
C ALA A 29 -13.96 24.75 21.00
N LEU A 30 -13.38 23.80 20.27
CA LEU A 30 -13.01 23.93 18.85
C LEU A 30 -13.82 22.96 18.01
N SER A 31 -14.26 23.43 16.84
CA SER A 31 -15.00 22.60 15.89
C SER A 31 -14.24 22.51 14.57
N TYR A 32 -14.19 21.32 14.00
CA TYR A 32 -13.52 21.02 12.75
C TYR A 32 -14.44 20.24 11.81
N ASP A 33 -14.46 20.61 10.56
CA ASP A 33 -15.05 19.79 9.52
C ASP A 33 -14.06 18.68 9.14
N VAL A 34 -14.54 17.45 9.14
CA VAL A 34 -13.77 16.26 8.83
C VAL A 34 -14.04 15.85 7.39
N SER A 35 -13.00 15.76 6.60
CA SER A 35 -13.03 15.17 5.26
C SER A 35 -11.98 14.07 5.15
N THR A 36 -12.18 13.15 4.20
CA THR A 36 -11.23 12.05 4.00
C THR A 36 -11.03 11.84 2.51
N THR A 37 -9.78 11.91 2.09
CA THR A 37 -9.35 11.53 0.74
C THR A 37 -8.77 10.14 0.78
N VAL A 38 -9.24 9.27 -0.12
CA VAL A 38 -8.75 7.89 -0.27
C VAL A 38 -8.19 7.75 -1.67
N GLN A 39 -7.01 7.20 -1.77
CA GLN A 39 -6.30 7.05 -3.05
C GLN A 39 -5.48 5.77 -3.10
N THR A 40 -5.07 5.43 -4.28
CA THR A 40 -4.13 4.35 -4.60
C THR A 40 -3.25 4.78 -5.77
N GLU A 41 -2.43 3.89 -6.26
CA GLU A 41 -1.61 4.13 -7.44
C GLU A 41 -2.43 3.95 -8.72
N SER A 42 -2.12 4.75 -9.74
CA SER A 42 -2.70 4.55 -11.08
C SER A 42 -1.82 3.61 -11.90
N THR A 43 -2.43 2.97 -12.91
CA THR A 43 -1.69 2.22 -13.93
C THR A 43 -1.32 3.13 -15.10
N THR A 44 -0.33 2.71 -15.89
CA THR A 44 -0.08 3.29 -17.21
C THR A 44 -1.28 3.08 -18.14
N THR A 45 -1.31 3.80 -19.26
CA THR A 45 -2.43 3.74 -20.23
C THR A 45 -2.68 2.34 -20.78
N ASP A 46 -1.62 1.53 -20.90
CA ASP A 46 -1.68 0.11 -21.30
C ASP A 46 -2.03 -0.83 -20.15
N GLY A 47 -2.07 -0.33 -18.91
CA GLY A 47 -2.39 -1.11 -17.72
C GLY A 47 -1.28 -2.05 -17.24
N LEU A 48 -0.09 -2.00 -17.85
CA LEU A 48 1.01 -2.94 -17.57
C LEU A 48 1.84 -2.52 -16.36
N TYR A 49 1.96 -1.23 -16.08
CA TYR A 49 2.84 -0.72 -15.03
C TYR A 49 2.10 0.25 -14.14
N ILE A 50 2.58 0.37 -12.90
CA ILE A 50 2.15 1.42 -11.98
C ILE A 50 2.69 2.75 -12.50
N ALA A 51 1.82 3.74 -12.69
CA ALA A 51 2.21 5.08 -13.06
C ALA A 51 2.55 5.90 -11.81
N GLN A 52 3.49 6.84 -11.92
CA GLN A 52 3.82 7.79 -10.84
C GLN A 52 2.72 8.86 -10.69
N LYS A 53 1.49 8.41 -10.45
CA LYS A 53 0.31 9.26 -10.31
C LYS A 53 -0.69 8.59 -9.38
N GLY A 54 -1.21 9.34 -8.41
CA GLY A 54 -2.29 8.86 -7.57
C GLY A 54 -3.60 8.69 -8.33
N TYR A 55 -4.37 7.71 -7.94
CA TYR A 55 -5.74 7.47 -8.38
C TYR A 55 -6.67 7.65 -7.20
N VAL A 56 -7.54 8.67 -7.25
CA VAL A 56 -8.50 8.94 -6.19
C VAL A 56 -9.66 7.96 -6.28
N LEU A 57 -9.90 7.27 -5.18
CA LEU A 57 -11.00 6.32 -5.03
C LEU A 57 -12.29 7.04 -4.64
N SER A 58 -13.44 6.50 -5.07
CA SER A 58 -14.77 7.02 -4.76
C SER A 58 -15.37 6.37 -3.50
N ALA A 59 -14.54 6.18 -2.48
CA ALA A 59 -14.93 5.53 -1.24
C ALA A 59 -15.95 6.36 -0.44
N ASP A 60 -16.90 5.69 0.20
CA ASP A 60 -17.76 6.31 1.20
C ASP A 60 -16.98 6.48 2.52
N THR A 61 -16.86 7.72 2.96
CA THR A 61 -16.17 8.11 4.19
C THR A 61 -17.11 8.85 5.16
N SER A 62 -18.41 8.84 4.91
CA SER A 62 -19.41 9.57 5.69
C SER A 62 -19.66 8.99 7.09
N ALA A 63 -19.25 7.74 7.33
CA ALA A 63 -19.47 7.07 8.60
C ALA A 63 -18.43 7.50 9.65
N ILE A 64 -18.68 8.65 10.29
CA ILE A 64 -17.86 9.21 11.35
C ILE A 64 -18.51 8.92 12.71
N LYS A 65 -17.70 8.58 13.71
CA LYS A 65 -18.10 8.43 15.11
C LYS A 65 -17.13 9.18 16.01
N VAL A 66 -17.64 9.71 17.11
CA VAL A 66 -16.82 10.41 18.11
C VAL A 66 -17.10 9.89 19.52
N SER A 67 -16.09 10.03 20.38
CA SER A 67 -16.19 9.81 21.82
C SER A 67 -15.42 10.90 22.56
N GLY A 68 -15.95 11.46 23.61
CA GLY A 68 -15.37 12.57 24.37
C GLY A 68 -15.64 13.96 23.79
N GLY A 69 -16.43 14.06 22.71
CA GLY A 69 -16.83 15.31 22.07
C GLY A 69 -18.22 15.22 21.46
N ALA A 70 -18.56 16.13 20.54
CA ALA A 70 -19.82 16.13 19.81
C ALA A 70 -19.59 15.98 18.30
N LEU A 71 -20.60 15.43 17.62
CA LEU A 71 -20.62 15.27 16.16
C LEU A 71 -21.95 15.83 15.63
N SER A 72 -21.85 16.67 14.60
CA SER A 72 -23.00 17.18 13.85
C SER A 72 -22.67 17.13 12.35
N GLY A 73 -23.28 16.18 11.63
CA GLY A 73 -22.88 15.88 10.24
C GLY A 73 -21.44 15.42 10.16
N SER A 74 -20.59 16.17 9.47
CA SER A 74 -19.14 15.96 9.43
C SER A 74 -18.35 16.82 10.42
N THR A 75 -19.02 17.72 11.16
CA THR A 75 -18.36 18.64 12.09
C THR A 75 -18.16 17.98 13.45
N VAL A 76 -16.91 17.84 13.87
CA VAL A 76 -16.48 17.33 15.17
C VAL A 76 -16.19 18.50 16.11
N THR A 77 -16.74 18.50 17.31
CA THR A 77 -16.43 19.49 18.35
C THR A 77 -15.61 18.84 19.45
N VAL A 78 -14.43 19.42 19.70
CA VAL A 78 -13.50 19.03 20.77
C VAL A 78 -13.68 20.00 21.95
N PRO A 79 -14.00 19.50 23.16
CA PRO A 79 -14.24 20.39 24.31
C PRO A 79 -12.99 21.17 24.71
N ALA A 80 -13.17 22.29 25.40
CA ALA A 80 -12.08 23.10 25.96
C ALA A 80 -11.19 22.28 26.88
N ASN A 81 -9.87 22.37 26.71
CA ASN A 81 -8.86 21.63 27.48
C ASN A 81 -9.12 20.10 27.51
N GLY A 82 -9.76 19.58 26.48
CA GLY A 82 -10.20 18.20 26.41
C GLY A 82 -9.69 17.46 25.18
N GLU A 83 -10.19 16.25 25.01
CA GLU A 83 -9.88 15.42 23.85
C GLU A 83 -11.11 14.70 23.30
N THR A 84 -11.07 14.42 22.02
CA THR A 84 -12.11 13.67 21.31
C THR A 84 -11.46 12.59 20.47
N THR A 85 -11.89 11.35 20.65
CA THR A 85 -11.54 10.27 19.75
C THR A 85 -12.46 10.33 18.53
N VAL A 86 -11.87 10.42 17.35
CA VAL A 86 -12.56 10.40 16.06
C VAL A 86 -12.31 9.06 15.40
N THR A 87 -13.37 8.42 14.94
CA THR A 87 -13.29 7.19 14.14
C THR A 87 -14.00 7.41 12.81
N VAL A 88 -13.26 7.26 11.71
CA VAL A 88 -13.79 7.31 10.35
C VAL A 88 -13.81 5.88 9.80
N THR A 89 -14.91 5.50 9.16
CA THR A 89 -14.98 4.23 8.43
C THR A 89 -14.97 4.54 6.94
N VAL A 90 -13.95 4.02 6.26
CA VAL A 90 -13.83 4.06 4.80
C VAL A 90 -14.45 2.80 4.23
N ARG A 91 -15.32 2.95 3.23
CA ARG A 91 -15.92 1.84 2.48
C ARG A 91 -15.66 2.04 1.00
N LEU A 92 -14.87 1.16 0.42
CA LEU A 92 -14.62 1.18 -1.01
C LEU A 92 -15.90 0.85 -1.78
N SER A 93 -16.15 1.59 -2.86
CA SER A 93 -17.25 1.30 -3.78
C SER A 93 -16.97 0.02 -4.58
N ASP A 94 -17.99 -0.50 -5.27
CA ASP A 94 -17.81 -1.63 -6.20
C ASP A 94 -16.85 -1.28 -7.33
N ALA A 95 -16.91 -0.03 -7.81
CA ALA A 95 -16.00 0.47 -8.85
C ALA A 95 -14.55 0.54 -8.35
N ASP A 96 -14.32 0.97 -7.10
CA ASP A 96 -13.00 0.98 -6.50
C ASP A 96 -12.45 -0.44 -6.38
N ARG A 97 -13.24 -1.38 -5.86
CA ARG A 97 -12.82 -2.78 -5.74
C ARG A 97 -12.50 -3.41 -7.11
N ALA A 98 -13.30 -3.11 -8.12
CA ALA A 98 -13.04 -3.56 -9.49
C ALA A 98 -11.74 -2.96 -10.06
N TYR A 99 -11.41 -1.72 -9.69
CA TYR A 99 -10.14 -1.11 -10.07
C TYR A 99 -8.96 -1.80 -9.36
N LEU A 100 -9.06 -1.99 -8.04
CA LEU A 100 -8.00 -2.61 -7.23
C LEU A 100 -7.77 -4.09 -7.58
N ALA A 101 -8.80 -4.79 -8.07
CA ALA A 101 -8.69 -6.17 -8.54
C ALA A 101 -7.78 -6.35 -9.78
N LYS A 102 -7.36 -5.25 -10.43
CA LYS A 102 -6.36 -5.30 -11.51
C LYS A 102 -4.95 -5.63 -10.98
N PHE A 103 -4.74 -5.55 -9.68
CA PHE A 103 -3.47 -5.80 -9.03
C PHE A 103 -3.50 -7.16 -8.32
N PRO A 104 -3.06 -8.25 -8.98
CA PRO A 104 -3.21 -9.61 -8.47
C PRO A 104 -2.45 -9.87 -7.16
N ASN A 105 -1.37 -9.14 -6.93
CA ASN A 105 -0.57 -9.22 -5.71
C ASN A 105 -1.05 -8.25 -4.60
N GLY A 106 -2.20 -7.59 -4.81
CA GLY A 106 -2.68 -6.55 -3.93
C GLY A 106 -2.05 -5.18 -4.20
N ILE A 107 -2.55 -4.15 -3.54
CA ILE A 107 -2.08 -2.78 -3.71
C ILE A 107 -2.37 -1.96 -2.44
N TYR A 108 -1.61 -0.90 -2.22
CA TYR A 108 -1.84 0.03 -1.12
C TYR A 108 -3.09 0.87 -1.35
N VAL A 109 -3.84 1.05 -0.27
CA VAL A 109 -4.91 2.04 -0.13
C VAL A 109 -4.46 3.02 0.92
N GLU A 110 -4.31 4.27 0.54
CA GLU A 110 -3.76 5.32 1.39
C GLU A 110 -4.60 6.58 1.34
N GLY A 111 -4.29 7.54 2.18
CA GLY A 111 -4.97 8.81 2.15
C GLY A 111 -4.76 9.64 3.40
N PHE A 112 -5.65 10.61 3.55
CA PHE A 112 -5.60 11.57 4.65
C PHE A 112 -7.00 11.81 5.20
N VAL A 113 -7.10 11.88 6.53
CA VAL A 113 -8.23 12.51 7.18
C VAL A 113 -7.81 13.93 7.50
N GLU A 114 -8.55 14.91 6.99
CA GLU A 114 -8.31 16.32 7.21
C GLU A 114 -9.37 16.89 8.15
N LEU A 115 -8.91 17.71 9.08
CA LEU A 115 -9.76 18.47 9.98
C LEU A 115 -9.50 19.95 9.70
N THR A 116 -10.52 20.64 9.24
CA THR A 116 -10.43 22.06 8.85
C THR A 116 -11.41 22.91 9.63
N ASN A 117 -11.03 24.13 9.93
CA ASN A 117 -11.91 25.21 10.37
C ASN A 117 -11.44 26.53 9.73
N ASN A 118 -12.14 27.62 10.01
CA ASN A 118 -11.82 28.93 9.41
C ASN A 118 -10.69 29.68 10.13
N ASP A 119 -10.39 29.30 11.37
CA ASP A 119 -9.58 30.11 12.29
C ASP A 119 -8.19 29.50 12.51
N ASP A 120 -8.05 28.17 12.37
CA ASP A 120 -6.83 27.42 12.67
C ASP A 120 -6.25 26.75 11.41
N PRO A 121 -4.96 26.46 11.39
CA PRO A 121 -4.37 25.64 10.34
C PRO A 121 -5.03 24.25 10.24
N ALA A 122 -5.23 23.78 9.03
CA ALA A 122 -5.75 22.43 8.78
C ALA A 122 -4.83 21.36 9.42
N LEU A 123 -5.44 20.38 10.06
CA LEU A 123 -4.76 19.20 10.59
C LEU A 123 -4.96 18.05 9.63
N SER A 124 -3.93 17.23 9.44
CA SER A 124 -3.98 16.09 8.54
C SER A 124 -3.45 14.84 9.22
N VAL A 125 -4.18 13.74 9.10
CA VAL A 125 -3.81 12.44 9.65
C VAL A 125 -3.68 11.44 8.50
N PRO A 126 -2.46 11.08 8.08
CA PRO A 126 -2.24 10.11 7.02
C PRO A 126 -2.56 8.69 7.48
N PHE A 127 -3.00 7.86 6.55
CA PHE A 127 -3.22 6.44 6.77
C PHE A 127 -2.73 5.61 5.59
N LEU A 128 -2.46 4.34 5.88
CA LEU A 128 -2.02 3.34 4.91
C LEU A 128 -2.63 1.99 5.26
N GLY A 129 -3.24 1.34 4.29
CA GLY A 129 -3.70 -0.04 4.33
C GLY A 129 -3.28 -0.79 3.08
N PHE A 130 -3.50 -2.09 3.07
CA PHE A 130 -3.22 -2.93 1.92
C PHE A 130 -4.48 -3.69 1.52
N TYR A 131 -4.90 -3.55 0.25
CA TYR A 131 -6.02 -4.29 -0.32
C TYR A 131 -5.50 -5.59 -0.92
N GLY A 132 -5.61 -6.67 -0.16
CA GLY A 132 -5.06 -7.97 -0.46
C GLY A 132 -4.38 -8.59 0.74
N ASP A 133 -3.71 -9.71 0.52
CA ASP A 133 -2.91 -10.43 1.51
C ASP A 133 -1.43 -10.26 1.17
N TRP A 134 -0.72 -9.50 1.96
CA TRP A 134 0.70 -9.23 1.77
C TRP A 134 1.55 -10.51 1.76
N THR A 135 1.08 -11.56 2.41
CA THR A 135 1.81 -12.83 2.50
C THR A 135 1.62 -13.73 1.28
N LYS A 136 0.64 -13.44 0.41
CA LYS A 136 0.34 -14.23 -0.79
C LYS A 136 1.14 -13.81 -2.01
N ALA A 137 1.75 -12.62 -2.00
CA ALA A 137 2.60 -12.19 -3.10
C ALA A 137 3.77 -13.17 -3.24
N PRO A 138 3.97 -13.77 -4.42
CA PRO A 138 5.09 -14.68 -4.62
C PRO A 138 6.40 -13.92 -4.48
N ILE A 139 7.34 -14.48 -3.72
CA ILE A 139 8.69 -13.93 -3.62
C ILE A 139 9.42 -14.06 -4.97
N PHE A 140 9.03 -15.05 -5.75
CA PHE A 140 9.54 -15.29 -7.08
C PHE A 140 8.39 -15.17 -8.07
N GLU A 141 8.56 -14.32 -9.06
CA GLU A 141 7.63 -14.19 -10.17
C GLU A 141 8.08 -15.09 -11.32
N ASP A 142 7.22 -16.00 -11.74
CA ASP A 142 7.36 -16.67 -13.03
C ASP A 142 6.70 -15.74 -14.06
N ALA A 143 7.50 -15.09 -14.89
CA ALA A 143 6.99 -14.25 -15.97
C ALA A 143 7.24 -14.93 -17.31
N ASP A 144 6.19 -15.10 -18.07
CA ASP A 144 6.27 -15.49 -19.48
C ASP A 144 6.53 -14.23 -20.32
N ILE A 145 7.80 -14.01 -20.65
CA ILE A 145 8.25 -12.83 -21.41
C ILE A 145 8.65 -13.29 -22.80
N TYR A 146 8.39 -13.74 -23.66
CA TYR A 146 8.79 -14.17 -25.01
C TYR A 146 8.40 -15.62 -25.34
N ASN A 147 7.25 -15.76 -25.95
CA ASN A 147 6.82 -17.01 -26.61
C ASN A 147 6.79 -18.25 -25.71
N GLY A 148 6.41 -18.09 -24.46
CA GLY A 148 6.29 -19.20 -23.51
C GLY A 148 7.60 -19.64 -22.86
N GLU A 149 8.64 -18.83 -22.96
CA GLU A 149 9.86 -19.07 -22.16
C GLU A 149 9.69 -18.46 -20.77
N ASP A 150 9.80 -19.28 -19.74
CA ASP A 150 9.75 -18.83 -18.35
C ASP A 150 10.96 -17.96 -18.02
N VAL A 151 10.70 -16.74 -17.55
CA VAL A 151 11.72 -15.92 -16.92
C VAL A 151 11.59 -16.07 -15.42
N LYS A 152 12.58 -16.66 -14.79
CA LYS A 152 12.63 -16.81 -13.33
C LYS A 152 13.53 -15.75 -12.75
N MET A 153 12.95 -14.95 -11.86
CA MET A 153 13.68 -13.95 -11.10
C MET A 153 14.02 -14.53 -9.73
N TYR A 154 15.30 -14.58 -9.41
CA TYR A 154 15.77 -15.06 -8.12
C TYR A 154 16.31 -13.89 -7.30
N ALA A 155 15.82 -13.75 -6.08
CA ALA A 155 16.41 -12.86 -5.10
C ALA A 155 17.24 -13.69 -4.13
N THR A 156 18.52 -13.38 -3.99
CA THR A 156 19.39 -14.00 -3.00
C THR A 156 19.97 -12.95 -2.07
N ASN A 157 20.05 -13.28 -0.79
CA ASN A 157 20.72 -12.46 0.19
C ASN A 157 22.18 -12.92 0.32
N VAL A 158 23.09 -12.12 -0.20
CA VAL A 158 24.52 -12.35 -0.06
C VAL A 158 25.09 -11.23 0.80
N SER A 159 25.54 -11.57 2.01
CA SER A 159 26.16 -10.62 2.94
C SER A 159 25.30 -9.39 3.26
N GLY A 160 23.99 -9.56 3.40
CA GLY A 160 23.05 -8.46 3.68
C GLY A 160 22.71 -7.57 2.49
N VAL A 161 23.21 -7.89 1.30
CA VAL A 161 22.85 -7.20 0.05
C VAL A 161 21.95 -8.13 -0.77
N TYR A 162 20.77 -7.61 -1.14
CA TYR A 162 19.88 -8.31 -2.05
C TYR A 162 20.38 -8.14 -3.49
N ALA A 163 20.87 -9.20 -4.09
CA ALA A 163 21.18 -9.23 -5.50
C ALA A 163 20.01 -9.87 -6.26
N MET A 164 19.38 -9.12 -7.15
CA MET A 164 18.45 -9.68 -8.13
C MET A 164 19.23 -10.16 -9.35
N MET A 165 19.15 -11.44 -9.62
CA MET A 165 19.67 -12.00 -10.86
C MET A 165 18.51 -12.34 -11.78
N TYR A 166 18.56 -11.77 -12.97
CA TYR A 166 17.70 -12.17 -14.07
C TYR A 166 18.36 -13.34 -14.80
N VAL A 167 17.74 -14.49 -14.75
CA VAL A 167 18.12 -15.59 -15.63
C VAL A 167 17.15 -15.56 -16.80
N MET A 168 17.54 -14.86 -17.86
CA MET A 168 16.79 -14.89 -19.11
C MET A 168 17.24 -16.10 -19.94
N ARG A 169 16.35 -17.05 -20.12
CA ARG A 169 16.52 -18.09 -21.12
C ARG A 169 16.01 -17.57 -22.45
N LEU A 170 16.75 -16.64 -23.04
CA LEU A 170 16.45 -16.12 -24.36
C LEU A 170 17.21 -16.94 -25.39
N GLY A 171 16.51 -17.59 -26.29
CA GLY A 171 17.10 -18.23 -27.44
C GLY A 171 17.87 -17.29 -28.38
N MET A 172 17.76 -15.96 -28.16
CA MET A 172 18.41 -14.95 -29.00
C MET A 172 19.64 -14.28 -28.38
N TYR A 173 19.83 -14.39 -27.08
CA TYR A 173 21.03 -13.86 -26.41
C TYR A 173 21.56 -14.92 -25.46
N PRO A 174 22.59 -15.67 -25.85
CA PRO A 174 23.21 -16.58 -24.92
C PRO A 174 23.77 -15.75 -23.77
N PHE A 175 23.20 -15.93 -22.58
CA PHE A 175 23.82 -15.44 -21.36
C PHE A 175 25.15 -16.18 -21.22
N VAL A 176 26.23 -15.50 -21.46
CA VAL A 176 27.58 -16.06 -21.26
C VAL A 176 27.84 -16.01 -19.77
N VAL A 177 27.71 -17.14 -19.11
CA VAL A 177 28.17 -17.30 -17.73
C VAL A 177 29.67 -17.12 -17.76
N PRO A 178 30.28 -16.17 -17.07
CA PRO A 178 31.71 -16.01 -17.01
C PRO A 178 32.37 -17.29 -16.51
N GLU A 179 33.58 -17.58 -16.99
CA GLU A 179 34.32 -18.73 -16.54
C GLU A 179 34.51 -18.68 -15.01
N GLY A 180 34.14 -19.78 -14.33
CA GLY A 180 34.18 -19.85 -12.86
C GLY A 180 32.84 -19.67 -12.16
N TYR A 181 31.75 -19.47 -12.90
CA TYR A 181 30.38 -19.43 -12.33
C TYR A 181 29.63 -20.69 -12.74
N ASP A 182 28.95 -21.30 -11.78
CA ASP A 182 28.04 -22.40 -12.07
C ASP A 182 26.82 -21.92 -12.84
N THR A 183 26.34 -22.69 -13.78
CA THR A 183 25.07 -22.45 -14.45
C THR A 183 23.93 -22.61 -13.45
N PRO A 184 22.93 -21.73 -13.48
CA PRO A 184 21.77 -21.88 -12.61
C PRO A 184 21.14 -23.26 -12.81
N SER A 185 20.89 -23.96 -11.71
CA SER A 185 20.14 -25.21 -11.76
C SER A 185 18.70 -24.90 -12.13
N THR A 186 18.16 -25.61 -13.12
CA THR A 186 16.74 -25.53 -13.49
C THR A 186 15.84 -26.33 -12.54
N SER A 187 16.39 -26.97 -11.50
CA SER A 187 15.57 -27.63 -10.49
C SER A 187 15.15 -26.63 -9.42
N ALA A 188 13.86 -26.64 -9.08
CA ALA A 188 13.27 -25.77 -8.08
C ALA A 188 13.95 -25.84 -6.68
N ASP A 189 14.77 -26.84 -6.44
CA ASP A 189 15.41 -27.10 -5.16
C ASP A 189 16.81 -26.47 -5.02
N LYS A 190 17.34 -25.84 -6.07
CA LYS A 190 18.68 -25.25 -6.04
C LYS A 190 18.68 -23.86 -6.65
N ILE A 191 18.38 -22.89 -5.82
CA ILE A 191 18.45 -21.47 -6.15
C ILE A 191 19.79 -20.90 -5.64
N CYS A 192 20.87 -21.58 -5.85
CA CYS A 192 22.19 -21.06 -5.50
C CYS A 192 23.00 -20.88 -6.75
N VAL A 193 23.31 -19.65 -7.09
CA VAL A 193 24.37 -19.32 -8.02
C VAL A 193 25.60 -19.03 -7.18
N ASP A 194 26.63 -19.86 -7.33
CA ASP A 194 27.93 -19.54 -6.77
C ASP A 194 28.49 -18.35 -7.57
N LEU A 195 28.53 -17.19 -6.96
CA LEU A 195 29.07 -15.99 -7.59
C LEU A 195 30.62 -15.97 -7.60
N GLY A 196 31.25 -17.12 -7.39
CA GLY A 196 32.69 -17.25 -7.53
C GLY A 196 33.47 -16.35 -6.57
N GLY A 197 33.43 -16.64 -5.34
CA GLY A 197 34.13 -15.85 -4.33
C GLY A 197 34.42 -16.65 -3.07
N GLY A 198 34.14 -17.94 -3.15
CA GLY A 198 34.56 -18.88 -2.12
C GLY A 198 34.03 -18.53 -0.73
N ASN A 199 32.75 -18.20 -0.58
CA ASN A 199 32.13 -18.12 0.73
C ASN A 199 30.69 -18.60 0.66
#